data_9955225c53c87c4d063ad52b21440e76
#
_entry.id   9955225c53c87c4d063ad52b21440e76
#
_cell.length_a   1.000
_cell.length_b   1.000
_cell.length_c   1.000
_cell.angle_alpha   90.00
_cell.angle_beta   90.00
_cell.angle_gamma   90.00
#
_symmetry.space_group_name_H-M   'P 1'
#
loop_
_entity.id
_entity.type
_entity.pdbx_description
1 polymer ?
#
loop_
_entity_poly.entity_id
_entity_poly.type
_entity_poly.pdbx_seq_one_letter_code
_entity_poly.pdbx_strand_id
1 'polypeptide(L)' 'MPKNIRIVPEIERGKGQAITFVLAIGAVRQVCCLQTTFRTRTQAFSYFHKHRNAFERVARARLARGEIEDGVIQLTML' A
#
# COMPACT_ATOMS: atom_id res chain seq x y z
N MET A 1 -23.14 -11.27 22.71
CA MET A 1 -22.65 -11.17 22.28
C MET A 1 -22.29 -11.14 21.68
N PRO A 2 -22.16 -10.90 21.50
CA PRO A 2 -21.53 -10.63 20.86
C PRO A 2 -21.11 -10.46 20.22
N LYS A 3 -21.02 -10.22 20.14
CA LYS A 3 -20.45 -9.97 19.56
C LYS A 3 -19.87 -9.64 18.95
N ASN A 4 -19.87 -9.58 19.14
CA ASN A 4 -19.11 -9.17 18.62
C ASN A 4 -18.46 -9.02 18.13
N ILE A 5 -18.45 -8.82 18.24
CA ILE A 5 -17.62 -8.64 17.87
C ILE A 5 -17.08 -8.62 17.24
N ARG A 6 -16.98 -8.55 17.04
CA ARG A 6 -16.35 -8.43 16.42
C ARG A 6 -15.63 -8.55 15.83
N ILE A 7 -15.50 -8.78 15.63
CA ILE A 7 -14.84 -8.82 15.07
C ILE A 7 -14.18 -8.15 14.45
N VAL A 8 -14.33 -7.87 14.42
CA VAL A 8 -13.90 -6.99 13.81
C VAL A 8 -12.77 -6.58 13.83
N PRO A 9 -12.59 -6.46 14.39
CA PRO A 9 -11.43 -5.83 14.46
C PRO A 9 -10.30 -6.54 14.07
N GLU A 10 -10.26 -7.70 14.18
CA GLU A 10 -9.14 -8.36 13.81
C GLU A 10 -8.82 -8.15 12.45
N ILE A 11 -9.73 -7.84 11.73
CA ILE A 11 -9.47 -7.60 10.41
C ILE A 11 -8.58 -6.51 10.22
N GLU A 12 -8.83 -5.47 10.90
CA GLU A 12 -8.01 -4.37 10.76
C GLU A 12 -6.82 -4.48 11.54
N ARG A 13 -6.76 -5.48 12.40
CA ARG A 13 -5.56 -5.64 13.12
C ARG A 13 -4.49 -5.97 12.20
N GLY A 14 -3.40 -5.40 12.30
CA GLY A 14 -2.31 -5.68 11.45
C GLY A 14 -2.49 -5.14 10.07
N LYS A 15 -3.67 -4.63 9.79
CA LYS A 15 -3.89 -3.96 8.56
C LYS A 15 -4.16 -2.52 8.88
N GLY A 16 -3.23 -1.69 8.70
CA GLY A 16 -3.41 -0.28 8.91
C GLY A 16 -3.95 0.38 7.67
N GLN A 17 -3.65 1.64 7.52
CA GLN A 17 -4.07 2.42 6.37
C GLN A 17 -3.36 1.94 5.11
N ALA A 18 -4.06 1.95 3.99
CA ALA A 18 -3.47 1.65 2.71
C ALA A 18 -3.36 2.96 1.92
N ILE A 19 -2.25 3.12 1.22
CA ILE A 19 -2.02 4.31 0.42
C ILE A 19 -1.96 3.89 -1.03
N THR A 20 -2.82 4.49 -1.84
CA THR A 20 -2.83 4.22 -3.28
C THR A 20 -2.13 5.37 -3.99
N PHE A 21 -1.22 5.05 -4.87
CA PHE A 21 -0.54 6.08 -5.66
C PHE A 21 -0.36 5.56 -7.08
N VAL A 22 -0.05 6.47 -7.98
CA VAL A 22 0.12 6.14 -9.38
C VAL A 22 1.58 6.33 -9.75
N LEU A 23 2.15 5.28 -10.33
CA LEU A 23 3.51 5.33 -10.85
C LEU A 23 3.41 5.68 -12.33
N ALA A 24 4.04 6.78 -12.71
CA ALA A 24 4.03 7.22 -14.10
C ALA A 24 5.39 6.96 -14.73
N ILE A 25 5.44 6.15 -15.78
CA ILE A 25 6.67 5.86 -16.50
C ILE A 25 6.38 6.08 -17.96
N GLY A 26 6.87 7.19 -18.50
CA GLY A 26 6.53 7.56 -19.86
C GLY A 26 5.03 7.74 -19.99
N ALA A 27 4.42 7.03 -20.90
CA ALA A 27 2.97 7.10 -21.10
C ALA A 27 2.22 6.08 -20.23
N VAL A 28 2.94 5.24 -19.49
CA VAL A 28 2.32 4.20 -18.68
C VAL A 28 1.98 4.75 -17.32
N ARG A 29 0.76 4.47 -16.86
CA ARG A 29 0.33 4.83 -15.51
C ARG A 29 -0.08 3.57 -14.79
N GLN A 30 0.59 3.28 -13.70
CA GLN A 30 0.35 2.04 -12.96
C GLN A 30 -0.09 2.35 -11.55
N VAL A 31 -1.22 1.82 -11.15
CA VAL A 31 -1.73 1.98 -9.80
C VAL A 31 -0.94 1.08 -8.85
N CYS A 32 -0.53 1.67 -7.74
CA CYS A 32 0.21 0.94 -6.71
C CYS A 32 -0.48 1.14 -5.38
N CYS A 33 -0.45 0.13 -4.54
CA CYS A 33 -1.06 0.19 -3.22
C CYS A 33 -0.03 -0.21 -2.18
N LEU A 34 0.23 0.68 -1.24
CA LEU A 34 1.12 0.40 -0.13
C LEU A 34 0.29 0.09 1.11
N GLN A 35 0.44 -1.11 1.64
CA GLN A 35 -0.24 -1.50 2.85
C GLN A 35 0.65 -1.17 4.04
N THR A 36 0.14 -0.38 4.99
CA THR A 36 0.88 -0.03 6.18
C THR A 36 0.23 -0.62 7.41
N THR A 37 0.94 -0.52 8.54
CA THR A 37 0.39 -0.92 9.83
C THR A 37 0.00 0.27 10.68
N PHE A 38 0.10 1.49 10.12
CA PHE A 38 -0.29 2.70 10.85
C PHE A 38 -1.80 2.80 10.96
N ARG A 39 -2.28 3.28 12.09
CA ARG A 39 -3.70 3.42 12.31
C ARG A 39 -4.28 4.68 11.70
N THR A 40 -3.48 5.72 11.57
CA THR A 40 -3.98 6.99 11.05
C THR A 40 -3.42 7.26 9.68
N ARG A 41 -4.19 8.01 8.89
CA ARG A 41 -3.76 8.38 7.55
C ARG A 41 -2.55 9.29 7.59
N THR A 42 -2.52 10.19 8.57
CA THR A 42 -1.41 11.11 8.71
C THR A 42 -0.09 10.38 8.87
N GLN A 43 -0.07 9.38 9.74
CA GLN A 43 1.13 8.58 9.95
C GLN A 43 1.51 7.80 8.70
N ALA A 44 0.54 7.24 8.03
CA ALA A 44 0.80 6.45 6.83
C ALA A 44 1.35 7.34 5.71
N PHE A 45 0.75 8.51 5.51
CA PHE A 45 1.25 9.43 4.48
C PHE A 45 2.64 9.96 4.81
N SER A 46 2.90 10.27 6.07
CA SER A 46 4.24 10.72 6.48
C SER A 46 5.29 9.66 6.16
N TYR A 47 4.97 8.42 6.47
CA TYR A 47 5.87 7.32 6.19
C TYR A 47 6.08 7.16 4.68
N PHE A 48 5.01 7.22 3.91
CA PHE A 48 5.11 7.11 2.47
C PHE A 48 5.97 8.22 1.86
N HIS A 49 5.72 9.46 2.26
CA HIS A 49 6.49 10.58 1.73
C HIS A 49 7.96 10.47 2.08
N LYS A 50 8.25 10.02 3.30
CA LYS A 50 9.63 9.89 3.74
C LYS A 50 10.39 8.85 2.90
N HIS A 51 9.70 7.79 2.47
CA HIS A 51 10.32 6.70 1.72
C HIS A 51 9.85 6.61 0.28
N ARG A 52 9.32 7.70 -0.24
CA ARG A 52 8.68 7.67 -1.56
C ARG A 52 9.58 7.15 -2.65
N ASN A 53 10.84 7.60 -2.69
CA ASN A 53 11.75 7.17 -3.74
C ASN A 53 12.00 5.67 -3.67
N ALA A 54 12.09 5.13 -2.47
CA ALA A 54 12.30 3.69 -2.31
C ALA A 54 11.08 2.91 -2.79
N PHE A 55 9.88 3.38 -2.48
CA PHE A 55 8.67 2.70 -2.93
C PHE A 55 8.53 2.78 -4.45
N GLU A 56 8.86 3.91 -5.04
CA GLU A 56 8.81 4.02 -6.49
C GLU A 56 9.79 3.08 -7.15
N ARG A 57 10.97 2.92 -6.57
CA ARG A 57 11.97 2.01 -7.11
C ARG A 57 11.49 0.56 -7.05
N VAL A 58 10.93 0.17 -5.92
CA VAL A 58 10.37 -1.19 -5.78
C VAL A 58 9.23 -1.41 -6.75
N ALA A 59 8.34 -0.42 -6.89
CA ALA A 59 7.22 -0.53 -7.79
C ALA A 59 7.69 -0.70 -9.25
N ARG A 60 8.71 0.04 -9.65
CA ARG A 60 9.25 -0.10 -11.00
C ARG A 60 9.83 -1.48 -11.24
N ALA A 61 10.52 -2.01 -10.24
CA ALA A 61 11.08 -3.36 -10.36
C ALA A 61 9.98 -4.40 -10.49
N ARG A 62 8.89 -4.25 -9.72
CA ARG A 62 7.77 -5.18 -9.82
C ARG A 62 7.07 -5.07 -11.16
N LEU A 63 6.90 -3.86 -11.65
CA LEU A 63 6.28 -3.66 -12.95
C LEU A 63 7.12 -4.32 -14.05
N ALA A 64 8.43 -4.18 -13.98
CA ALA A 64 9.33 -4.78 -14.96
C ALA A 64 9.23 -6.30 -14.96
N ARG A 65 8.91 -6.90 -13.82
CA ARG A 65 8.77 -8.34 -13.71
C ARG A 65 7.33 -8.82 -13.93
N GLY A 66 6.40 -7.89 -14.16
CA GLY A 66 5.01 -8.26 -14.37
C GLY A 66 4.30 -8.68 -13.10
N GLU A 67 4.79 -8.26 -11.93
CA GLU A 67 4.19 -8.63 -10.65
C GLU A 67 3.04 -7.69 -10.33
N ILE A 68 1.96 -7.84 -11.06
CA ILE A 68 0.78 -7.00 -10.93
C ILE A 68 -0.40 -7.91 -10.66
N GLU A 69 -1.18 -7.57 -9.61
CA GLU A 69 -2.38 -8.32 -9.26
C GLU A 69 -3.61 -7.45 -9.48
N ASP A 70 -4.50 -7.90 -10.35
CA ASP A 70 -5.72 -7.16 -10.65
C ASP A 70 -5.45 -5.72 -11.04
N GLY A 71 -4.39 -5.51 -11.81
CA GLY A 71 -4.04 -4.18 -12.28
C GLY A 71 -3.36 -3.30 -11.24
N VAL A 72 -3.00 -3.85 -10.09
CA VAL A 72 -2.41 -3.09 -8.99
C VAL A 72 -1.12 -3.73 -8.54
N ILE A 73 -0.09 -2.92 -8.29
CA ILE A 73 1.14 -3.41 -7.70
C ILE A 73 1.00 -3.30 -6.19
N GLN A 74 1.12 -4.44 -5.51
CA GLN A 74 0.98 -4.48 -4.06
C GLN A 74 2.35 -4.28 -3.42
N LEU A 75 2.42 -3.34 -2.48
CA LEU A 75 3.65 -3.03 -1.77
C LEU A 75 3.43 -3.17 -0.28
N THR A 76 4.51 -3.47 0.43
CA THR A 76 4.48 -3.55 1.88
C THR A 76 5.51 -2.57 2.44
N MET A 77 5.44 -2.34 3.74
CA MET A 77 6.39 -1.44 4.40
C MET A 77 7.81 -2.00 4.28
N LEU A 78 8.75 -1.07 4.30
CA LEU A 78 10.17 -1.42 4.20
C LEU A 78 10.69 -2.10 5.46
#